data_2b5527961d3786eb6118cafe99c31bce
#
_entry.id   2b5527961d3786eb6118cafe99c31bce
#
_cell.length_a   1.000
_cell.length_b   1.000
_cell.length_c   1.000
_cell.angle_alpha   90.00
_cell.angle_beta   90.00
_cell.angle_gamma   90.00
#
_symmetry.space_group_name_H-M   'P 1'
#
loop_
_entity.id
_entity.type
_entity.pdbx_description
1 polymer ?
#
loop_
_entity_poly.entity_id
_entity_poly.type
_entity_poly.pdbx_seq_one_letter_code
_entity_poly.pdbx_strand_id
1 'polypeptide(L)'
;MNKLNHTNTIKNDRFPSSLFLVYFLVLLLMSGIHTGIIVGMNALGWNKIIQVILPLGYWTVVAVGLTLFTKNVIRKSYEKPMHDLADATKKVAEGDFSVYVPTLHTADRLDYLDVMIIDFNKMVEELGSIETLKTDFFSNVSHEIKTPLAIIQNNAELLCMEKTPEKQKEYAEVTFQTTKRLSELISNILKLNKLEKQAITPVAEEYDLCGQLAECAVNYEPVWEKKDIGFDADMEDSVKITADAALMELVWNNLFSNAVKFTEPGGTIKLTEQSDDFEIRVSVEDNGCGMTEETRKHIFEKFYQGDTSHAMAGNGLGLALALRVLQLNDYKIEVESEPGCGSKFTVVIPKK
;
A
#
# COMPACT_ATOMS: atom_id res chain seq x y z
N MET A 1 -12.22 0.92 5.74
CA MET A 1 -11.91 1.98 4.76
C MET A 1 -13.15 2.85 4.55
N ASN A 2 -13.24 3.99 5.26
CA ASN A 2 -14.34 4.94 5.08
C ASN A 2 -14.13 5.66 3.75
N LYS A 3 -14.97 5.35 2.75
CA LYS A 3 -15.15 6.23 1.60
C LYS A 3 -15.72 7.54 2.13
N LEU A 4 -14.86 8.51 2.36
CA LEU A 4 -15.27 9.91 2.50
C LEU A 4 -15.99 10.29 1.20
N ASN A 5 -17.32 10.40 1.27
CA ASN A 5 -18.14 10.93 0.20
C ASN A 5 -17.77 12.40 -0.01
N HIS A 6 -16.80 12.69 -0.86
CA HIS A 6 -16.36 14.04 -1.23
C HIS A 6 -17.50 14.91 -1.81
N THR A 7 -18.59 14.30 -2.27
CA THR A 7 -19.76 15.02 -2.79
C THR A 7 -20.54 15.82 -1.74
N ASN A 8 -20.37 15.50 -0.44
CA ASN A 8 -21.05 16.23 0.65
C ASN A 8 -20.25 17.39 1.22
N THR A 9 -19.00 17.62 0.83
CA THR A 9 -18.13 18.68 1.34
C THR A 9 -18.04 19.91 0.45
N ILE A 10 -18.48 19.81 -0.79
CA ILE A 10 -18.47 20.96 -1.72
C ILE A 10 -19.67 21.82 -1.44
N LYS A 11 -19.48 22.85 -0.67
CA LYS A 11 -20.54 23.80 -0.26
C LYS A 11 -20.55 25.06 -1.14
N ASN A 12 -20.41 25.01 -2.38
CA ASN A 12 -20.83 25.98 -3.38
C ASN A 12 -20.12 25.84 -4.71
N ASP A 13 -20.91 25.49 -5.65
CA ASP A 13 -20.60 25.24 -7.06
C ASP A 13 -20.55 26.54 -7.88
N ARG A 14 -20.41 27.68 -7.26
CA ARG A 14 -20.56 28.97 -7.95
C ARG A 14 -19.39 29.89 -7.64
N PHE A 15 -18.91 30.54 -8.68
CA PHE A 15 -18.13 31.75 -8.59
C PHE A 15 -18.68 32.60 -7.44
N PRO A 16 -17.87 33.07 -6.49
CA PRO A 16 -18.40 33.66 -5.26
C PRO A 16 -19.40 34.76 -5.59
N SER A 17 -20.68 34.48 -5.33
CA SER A 17 -21.78 35.43 -5.55
C SER A 17 -21.54 36.75 -4.81
N SER A 18 -20.75 36.70 -3.75
CA SER A 18 -20.25 37.87 -3.04
C SER A 18 -19.40 38.79 -3.96
N LEU A 19 -18.63 38.25 -4.89
CA LEU A 19 -17.81 39.03 -5.80
C LEU A 19 -18.70 39.82 -6.81
N PHE A 20 -19.74 39.14 -7.32
CA PHE A 20 -20.72 39.83 -8.21
C PHE A 20 -21.47 40.92 -7.44
N LEU A 21 -21.85 40.67 -6.18
CA LEU A 21 -22.50 41.68 -5.36
C LEU A 21 -21.58 42.88 -5.12
N VAL A 22 -20.30 42.65 -4.83
CA VAL A 22 -19.30 43.72 -4.65
C VAL A 22 -19.16 44.55 -5.94
N TYR A 23 -19.00 43.90 -7.10
CA TYR A 23 -18.94 44.60 -8.39
C TYR A 23 -20.19 45.42 -8.66
N PHE A 24 -21.38 44.82 -8.42
CA PHE A 24 -22.66 45.49 -8.60
C PHE A 24 -22.76 46.73 -7.72
N LEU A 25 -22.46 46.63 -6.42
CA LEU A 25 -22.50 47.73 -5.47
C LEU A 25 -21.48 48.83 -5.82
N VAL A 26 -20.26 48.46 -6.24
CA VAL A 26 -19.23 49.40 -6.66
C VAL A 26 -19.68 50.15 -7.91
N LEU A 27 -20.20 49.47 -8.93
CA LEU A 27 -20.70 50.10 -10.15
C LEU A 27 -21.91 50.98 -9.89
N LEU A 28 -22.83 50.59 -9.01
CA LEU A 28 -23.98 51.39 -8.59
C LEU A 28 -23.53 52.69 -7.90
N LEU A 29 -22.59 52.58 -6.95
CA LEU A 29 -22.01 53.73 -6.25
C LEU A 29 -21.32 54.69 -7.26
N MET A 30 -20.49 54.16 -8.15
CA MET A 30 -19.77 54.90 -9.16
C MET A 30 -20.74 55.58 -10.15
N SER A 31 -21.85 54.92 -10.49
CA SER A 31 -22.92 55.52 -11.33
C SER A 31 -23.63 56.69 -10.62
N GLY A 32 -23.88 56.54 -9.30
CA GLY A 32 -24.43 57.63 -8.50
C GLY A 32 -23.52 58.88 -8.44
N ILE A 33 -22.22 58.67 -8.22
CA ILE A 33 -21.20 59.71 -8.24
C ILE A 33 -21.15 60.37 -9.63
N HIS A 34 -21.15 59.61 -10.72
CA HIS A 34 -21.19 60.12 -12.08
C HIS A 34 -22.41 61.05 -12.32
N THR A 35 -23.61 60.58 -11.89
CA THR A 35 -24.83 61.40 -12.02
C THR A 35 -24.74 62.71 -11.24
N GLY A 36 -24.20 62.64 -10.00
CA GLY A 36 -23.94 63.81 -9.16
C GLY A 36 -22.98 64.81 -9.83
N ILE A 37 -21.91 64.34 -10.47
CA ILE A 37 -20.97 65.16 -11.22
C ILE A 37 -21.67 65.90 -12.38
N ILE A 38 -22.49 65.20 -13.17
CA ILE A 38 -23.23 65.81 -14.27
C ILE A 38 -24.21 66.85 -13.78
N VAL A 39 -24.98 66.54 -12.76
CA VAL A 39 -25.96 67.50 -12.16
C VAL A 39 -25.24 68.74 -11.65
N GLY A 40 -24.12 68.55 -10.91
CA GLY A 40 -23.31 69.66 -10.41
C GLY A 40 -22.74 70.54 -11.50
N MET A 41 -22.17 69.92 -12.57
CA MET A 41 -21.64 70.66 -13.72
C MET A 41 -22.72 71.48 -14.46
N ASN A 42 -23.93 70.93 -14.62
CA ASN A 42 -25.05 71.62 -15.22
C ASN A 42 -25.52 72.81 -14.34
N ALA A 43 -25.60 72.63 -13.04
CA ALA A 43 -25.96 73.65 -12.09
C ALA A 43 -24.96 74.83 -12.04
N LEU A 44 -23.68 74.56 -12.25
CA LEU A 44 -22.59 75.54 -12.26
C LEU A 44 -22.34 76.16 -13.63
N GLY A 45 -23.09 75.75 -14.66
CA GLY A 45 -22.96 76.31 -16.01
C GLY A 45 -21.64 76.03 -16.73
N TRP A 46 -21.01 74.88 -16.46
CA TRP A 46 -19.72 74.55 -17.04
C TRP A 46 -19.76 74.37 -18.58
N ASN A 47 -18.63 74.62 -19.23
CA ASN A 47 -18.49 74.45 -20.68
C ASN A 47 -18.84 73.03 -21.11
N LYS A 48 -19.61 72.89 -22.21
CA LYS A 48 -20.05 71.60 -22.78
C LYS A 48 -18.90 70.63 -23.06
N ILE A 49 -17.71 71.16 -23.45
CA ILE A 49 -16.52 70.31 -23.67
C ILE A 49 -16.05 69.65 -22.34
N ILE A 50 -16.04 70.37 -21.22
CA ILE A 50 -15.65 69.90 -19.94
C ILE A 50 -16.68 68.84 -19.41
N GLN A 51 -17.98 69.07 -19.67
CA GLN A 51 -19.07 68.18 -19.36
C GLN A 51 -18.92 66.78 -20.04
N VAL A 52 -18.19 66.70 -21.14
CA VAL A 52 -17.89 65.41 -21.82
C VAL A 52 -16.55 64.80 -21.33
N ILE A 53 -15.50 65.62 -21.24
CA ILE A 53 -14.16 65.13 -20.92
C ILE A 53 -14.05 64.63 -19.49
N LEU A 54 -14.65 65.30 -18.51
CA LEU A 54 -14.51 64.95 -17.10
C LEU A 54 -15.20 63.61 -16.73
N PRO A 55 -16.44 63.33 -17.19
CA PRO A 55 -17.03 61.99 -17.03
C PRO A 55 -16.26 60.90 -17.76
N LEU A 56 -15.70 61.16 -18.93
CA LEU A 56 -14.88 60.19 -19.66
C LEU A 56 -13.62 59.86 -18.88
N GLY A 57 -12.93 60.88 -18.33
CA GLY A 57 -11.78 60.68 -17.44
C GLY A 57 -12.13 59.89 -16.18
N TYR A 58 -13.28 60.23 -15.55
CA TYR A 58 -13.78 59.52 -14.41
C TYR A 58 -13.98 58.00 -14.69
N TRP A 59 -14.68 57.65 -15.77
CA TRP A 59 -14.88 56.25 -16.15
C TRP A 59 -13.61 55.55 -16.55
N THR A 60 -12.64 56.26 -17.14
CA THR A 60 -11.30 55.70 -17.42
C THR A 60 -10.59 55.28 -16.12
N VAL A 61 -10.60 56.15 -15.10
CA VAL A 61 -10.01 55.84 -13.80
C VAL A 61 -10.72 54.66 -13.13
N VAL A 62 -12.08 54.63 -13.14
CA VAL A 62 -12.87 53.52 -12.61
C VAL A 62 -12.53 52.20 -13.34
N ALA A 63 -12.45 52.23 -14.68
CA ALA A 63 -12.13 51.05 -15.48
C ALA A 63 -10.74 50.52 -15.16
N VAL A 64 -9.72 51.37 -15.06
CA VAL A 64 -8.37 50.98 -14.66
C VAL A 64 -8.37 50.38 -13.24
N GLY A 65 -9.03 51.04 -12.28
CA GLY A 65 -9.12 50.54 -10.91
C GLY A 65 -9.77 49.16 -10.81
N LEU A 66 -10.91 48.96 -11.49
CA LEU A 66 -11.58 47.65 -11.54
C LEU A 66 -10.73 46.60 -12.23
N THR A 67 -10.03 46.94 -13.32
CA THR A 67 -9.13 45.99 -14.02
C THR A 67 -7.99 45.52 -13.10
N LEU A 68 -7.33 46.45 -12.40
CA LEU A 68 -6.25 46.12 -11.47
C LEU A 68 -6.77 45.30 -10.28
N PHE A 69 -7.94 45.63 -9.75
CA PHE A 69 -8.57 44.88 -8.70
C PHE A 69 -8.88 43.43 -9.14
N THR A 70 -9.54 43.30 -10.30
CA THR A 70 -9.88 42.00 -10.89
C THR A 70 -8.64 41.15 -11.12
N LYS A 71 -7.60 41.73 -11.73
CA LYS A 71 -6.31 41.05 -11.96
C LYS A 71 -5.71 40.54 -10.65
N ASN A 72 -5.73 41.33 -9.58
CA ASN A 72 -5.19 40.95 -8.31
C ASN A 72 -6.00 39.81 -7.63
N VAL A 73 -7.33 39.86 -7.75
CA VAL A 73 -8.23 38.82 -7.24
C VAL A 73 -7.97 37.49 -7.99
N ILE A 74 -7.98 37.52 -9.33
CA ILE A 74 -7.73 36.34 -10.16
C ILE A 74 -6.35 35.75 -9.87
N ARG A 75 -5.33 36.60 -9.77
CA ARG A 75 -3.97 36.14 -9.46
C ARG A 75 -3.88 35.41 -8.13
N LYS A 76 -4.53 35.92 -7.08
CA LYS A 76 -4.48 35.31 -5.74
C LYS A 76 -5.35 34.05 -5.63
N SER A 77 -6.54 34.04 -6.25
CA SER A 77 -7.53 32.97 -6.07
C SER A 77 -7.33 31.81 -7.04
N TYR A 78 -6.66 32.04 -8.20
CA TYR A 78 -6.54 30.99 -9.23
C TYR A 78 -5.12 30.85 -9.79
N GLU A 79 -4.49 31.96 -10.24
CA GLU A 79 -3.22 31.88 -10.96
C GLU A 79 -2.10 31.34 -10.09
N LYS A 80 -1.93 31.90 -8.89
CA LYS A 80 -0.88 31.45 -7.94
C LYS A 80 -1.08 30.00 -7.48
N PRO A 81 -2.26 29.57 -6.99
CA PRO A 81 -2.47 28.18 -6.57
C PRO A 81 -2.28 27.18 -7.70
N MET A 82 -2.71 27.50 -8.91
CA MET A 82 -2.48 26.65 -10.08
C MET A 82 -0.99 26.53 -10.43
N HIS A 83 -0.23 27.63 -10.27
CA HIS A 83 1.22 27.59 -10.47
C HIS A 83 1.90 26.73 -9.38
N ASP A 84 1.53 26.93 -8.12
CA ASP A 84 2.05 26.16 -7.00
C ASP A 84 1.77 24.64 -7.19
N LEU A 85 0.56 24.29 -7.66
CA LEU A 85 0.19 22.91 -7.98
C LEU A 85 0.99 22.35 -9.17
N ALA A 86 1.21 23.17 -10.21
CA ALA A 86 2.00 22.77 -11.37
C ALA A 86 3.47 22.51 -10.99
N ASP A 87 4.06 23.39 -10.18
CA ASP A 87 5.42 23.21 -9.66
C ASP A 87 5.54 21.97 -8.77
N ALA A 88 4.54 21.74 -7.90
CA ALA A 88 4.46 20.54 -7.08
C ALA A 88 4.38 19.28 -7.94
N THR A 89 3.53 19.28 -8.97
CA THR A 89 3.40 18.15 -9.90
C THR A 89 4.72 17.83 -10.61
N LYS A 90 5.48 18.86 -10.99
CA LYS A 90 6.80 18.69 -11.60
C LYS A 90 7.78 18.01 -10.64
N LYS A 91 7.83 18.44 -9.39
CA LYS A 91 8.70 17.83 -8.36
C LYS A 91 8.34 16.36 -8.12
N VAL A 92 7.03 16.05 -8.04
CA VAL A 92 6.56 14.66 -7.93
C VAL A 92 7.00 13.83 -9.14
N ALA A 93 6.95 14.38 -10.35
CA ALA A 93 7.43 13.69 -11.56
C ALA A 93 8.97 13.48 -11.55
N GLU A 94 9.71 14.29 -10.84
CA GLU A 94 11.15 14.15 -10.59
C GLU A 94 11.48 13.19 -9.42
N GLY A 95 10.45 12.64 -8.76
CA GLY A 95 10.59 11.66 -7.66
C GLY A 95 10.61 12.27 -6.26
N ASP A 96 10.31 13.56 -6.10
CA ASP A 96 10.17 14.18 -4.78
C ASP A 96 8.72 14.05 -4.31
N PHE A 97 8.47 13.08 -3.43
CA PHE A 97 7.17 12.82 -2.81
C PHE A 97 7.00 13.52 -1.45
N SER A 98 7.94 14.38 -1.05
CA SER A 98 7.81 15.18 0.19
C SER A 98 6.98 16.46 -0.01
N VAL A 99 6.52 16.70 -1.21
CA VAL A 99 5.80 17.92 -1.62
C VAL A 99 4.41 17.95 -1.03
N TYR A 100 4.02 19.08 -0.47
CA TYR A 100 2.68 19.34 0.03
C TYR A 100 2.19 20.70 -0.45
N VAL A 101 0.98 20.78 -0.99
CA VAL A 101 0.32 22.01 -1.41
C VAL A 101 -0.78 22.36 -0.40
N PRO A 102 -0.72 23.52 0.27
CA PRO A 102 -1.75 23.92 1.23
C PRO A 102 -3.07 24.27 0.54
N THR A 103 -4.20 23.93 1.18
CA THR A 103 -5.53 24.37 0.74
C THR A 103 -5.69 25.88 0.91
N LEU A 104 -6.55 26.49 0.07
CA LEU A 104 -6.82 27.93 0.09
C LEU A 104 -7.83 28.31 1.16
N HIS A 105 -8.78 27.41 1.45
CA HIS A 105 -9.86 27.63 2.38
C HIS A 105 -9.84 26.61 3.52
N THR A 106 -10.55 26.97 4.59
CA THR A 106 -10.74 26.07 5.75
C THR A 106 -11.72 24.95 5.41
N ALA A 107 -11.68 23.86 6.20
CA ALA A 107 -12.43 22.61 5.96
C ALA A 107 -13.95 22.77 5.80
N ASP A 108 -14.52 23.87 6.30
CA ASP A 108 -15.94 24.24 6.22
C ASP A 108 -16.32 25.00 4.94
N ARG A 109 -15.36 25.41 4.11
CA ARG A 109 -15.55 26.25 2.92
C ARG A 109 -14.76 25.80 1.69
N LEU A 110 -14.46 24.51 1.58
CA LEU A 110 -13.71 23.96 0.45
C LEU A 110 -14.43 24.20 -0.88
N ASP A 111 -13.67 24.66 -1.87
CA ASP A 111 -14.08 24.72 -3.26
C ASP A 111 -13.48 23.56 -4.09
N TYR A 112 -13.75 23.54 -5.41
CA TYR A 112 -13.22 22.50 -6.30
C TYR A 112 -11.69 22.47 -6.36
N LEU A 113 -11.04 23.64 -6.25
CA LEU A 113 -9.59 23.72 -6.29
C LEU A 113 -8.98 23.16 -4.99
N ASP A 114 -9.61 23.41 -3.84
CA ASP A 114 -9.21 22.81 -2.58
C ASP A 114 -9.34 21.29 -2.60
N VAL A 115 -10.47 20.77 -3.14
CA VAL A 115 -10.66 19.31 -3.28
C VAL A 115 -9.59 18.70 -4.19
N MET A 116 -9.28 19.37 -5.32
CA MET A 116 -8.21 18.91 -6.22
C MET A 116 -6.84 18.91 -5.52
N ILE A 117 -6.54 19.92 -4.70
CA ILE A 117 -5.30 19.99 -3.92
C ILE A 117 -5.26 18.85 -2.88
N ILE A 118 -6.37 18.58 -2.18
CA ILE A 118 -6.48 17.48 -1.20
C ILE A 118 -6.23 16.14 -1.88
N ASP A 119 -6.88 15.90 -3.03
CA ASP A 119 -6.72 14.65 -3.78
C ASP A 119 -5.30 14.50 -4.33
N PHE A 120 -4.69 15.61 -4.79
CA PHE A 120 -3.29 15.64 -5.20
C PHE A 120 -2.35 15.28 -4.04
N ASN A 121 -2.50 15.91 -2.87
CA ASN A 121 -1.67 15.63 -1.70
C ASN A 121 -1.81 14.16 -1.26
N LYS A 122 -3.03 13.62 -1.28
CA LYS A 122 -3.27 12.21 -0.97
C LYS A 122 -2.58 11.28 -1.98
N MET A 123 -2.66 11.59 -3.26
CA MET A 123 -1.96 10.82 -4.30
C MET A 123 -0.44 10.86 -4.09
N VAL A 124 0.14 12.02 -3.72
CA VAL A 124 1.57 12.17 -3.43
C VAL A 124 1.97 11.33 -2.22
N GLU A 125 1.17 11.34 -1.16
CA GLU A 125 1.38 10.52 0.05
C GLU A 125 1.37 9.02 -0.29
N GLU A 126 0.39 8.56 -1.07
CA GLU A 126 0.30 7.16 -1.52
C GLU A 126 1.51 6.77 -2.40
N LEU A 127 1.94 7.63 -3.33
CA LEU A 127 3.12 7.39 -4.15
C LEU A 127 4.41 7.35 -3.31
N GLY A 128 4.56 8.25 -2.36
CA GLY A 128 5.69 8.27 -1.42
C GLY A 128 5.76 7.00 -0.59
N SER A 129 4.63 6.52 -0.09
CA SER A 129 4.55 5.25 0.64
C SER A 129 4.97 4.06 -0.22
N ILE A 130 4.53 4.02 -1.48
CA ILE A 130 4.92 2.96 -2.43
C ILE A 130 6.43 2.98 -2.70
N GLU A 131 7.03 4.17 -2.90
CA GLU A 131 8.48 4.28 -3.17
C GLU A 131 9.31 3.91 -1.93
N THR A 132 8.86 4.27 -0.72
CA THR A 132 9.49 3.84 0.53
C THR A 132 9.46 2.32 0.66
N LEU A 133 8.28 1.70 0.51
CA LEU A 133 8.14 0.24 0.57
C LEU A 133 9.02 -0.47 -0.47
N LYS A 134 9.14 0.10 -1.66
CA LYS A 134 10.00 -0.44 -2.72
C LYS A 134 11.48 -0.34 -2.36
N THR A 135 11.92 0.79 -1.80
CA THR A 135 13.30 1.01 -1.36
C THR A 135 13.66 0.07 -0.22
N ASP A 136 12.79 -0.08 0.77
CA ASP A 136 12.96 -1.00 1.89
C ASP A 136 13.01 -2.46 1.41
N PHE A 137 12.17 -2.82 0.45
CA PHE A 137 12.22 -4.13 -0.18
C PHE A 137 13.58 -4.43 -0.80
N PHE A 138 14.14 -3.52 -1.63
CA PHE A 138 15.45 -3.72 -2.25
C PHE A 138 16.60 -3.73 -1.24
N SER A 139 16.52 -2.92 -0.19
CA SER A 139 17.48 -2.94 0.92
C SER A 139 17.48 -4.29 1.62
N ASN A 140 16.30 -4.79 1.98
CA ASN A 140 16.13 -6.09 2.64
C ASN A 140 16.61 -7.24 1.74
N VAL A 141 16.25 -7.25 0.44
CA VAL A 141 16.77 -8.23 -0.53
C VAL A 141 18.29 -8.23 -0.55
N SER A 142 18.90 -7.04 -0.57
CA SER A 142 20.36 -6.93 -0.61
C SER A 142 21.02 -7.49 0.65
N HIS A 143 20.44 -7.24 1.81
CA HIS A 143 20.92 -7.78 3.09
C HIS A 143 20.75 -9.29 3.17
N GLU A 144 19.56 -9.82 2.81
CA GLU A 144 19.25 -11.24 2.84
C GLU A 144 20.08 -12.07 1.84
N ILE A 145 20.59 -11.45 0.77
CA ILE A 145 21.53 -12.10 -0.17
C ILE A 145 22.97 -12.00 0.31
N LYS A 146 23.42 -10.86 0.85
CA LYS A 146 24.81 -10.66 1.26
C LYS A 146 25.25 -11.61 2.37
N THR A 147 24.37 -11.85 3.34
CA THR A 147 24.68 -12.70 4.51
C THR A 147 25.01 -14.15 4.09
N PRO A 148 24.14 -14.89 3.37
CA PRO A 148 24.46 -16.25 2.92
C PRO A 148 25.64 -16.30 1.96
N LEU A 149 25.81 -15.28 1.10
CA LEU A 149 26.95 -15.20 0.18
C LEU A 149 28.28 -15.10 0.96
N ALA A 150 28.34 -14.27 2.02
CA ALA A 150 29.53 -14.19 2.87
C ALA A 150 29.81 -15.50 3.61
N ILE A 151 28.76 -16.21 4.08
CA ILE A 151 28.92 -17.54 4.71
C ILE A 151 29.49 -18.54 3.68
N ILE A 152 28.96 -18.57 2.47
CA ILE A 152 29.44 -19.45 1.40
C ILE A 152 30.91 -19.18 1.09
N GLN A 153 31.30 -17.91 0.91
CA GLN A 153 32.66 -17.51 0.61
C GLN A 153 33.62 -17.90 1.74
N ASN A 154 33.27 -17.59 2.99
CA ASN A 154 34.11 -17.93 4.14
C ASN A 154 34.30 -19.45 4.30
N ASN A 155 33.23 -20.23 4.18
CA ASN A 155 33.33 -21.70 4.27
C ASN A 155 34.10 -22.30 3.08
N ALA A 156 33.99 -21.73 1.88
CA ALA A 156 34.78 -22.16 0.73
C ALA A 156 36.27 -21.86 0.93
N GLU A 157 36.66 -20.71 1.52
CA GLU A 157 38.05 -20.41 1.88
C GLU A 157 38.57 -21.39 2.95
N LEU A 158 37.78 -21.63 4.01
CA LEU A 158 38.15 -22.58 5.06
C LEU A 158 38.27 -24.01 4.51
N LEU A 159 37.41 -24.42 3.60
CA LEU A 159 37.47 -25.72 2.94
C LEU A 159 38.78 -25.91 2.16
N CYS A 160 39.27 -24.84 1.52
CA CYS A 160 40.55 -24.88 0.78
C CYS A 160 41.78 -24.96 1.72
N MET A 161 41.69 -24.42 2.96
CA MET A 161 42.81 -24.40 3.91
C MET A 161 42.83 -25.59 4.85
N GLU A 162 41.69 -26.19 5.10
CA GLU A 162 41.52 -27.28 6.09
C GLU A 162 42.08 -28.61 5.53
N LYS A 163 42.78 -29.37 6.38
CA LYS A 163 43.34 -30.66 6.06
C LYS A 163 42.61 -31.84 6.68
N THR A 164 41.73 -31.57 7.66
CA THR A 164 40.98 -32.59 8.37
C THR A 164 39.72 -32.94 7.58
N PRO A 165 39.55 -34.22 7.13
CA PRO A 165 38.39 -34.60 6.30
C PRO A 165 37.03 -34.33 6.96
N GLU A 166 36.91 -34.49 8.26
CA GLU A 166 35.68 -34.25 9.03
C GLU A 166 35.27 -32.80 8.95
N LYS A 167 36.21 -31.83 9.13
CA LYS A 167 35.96 -30.41 9.02
C LYS A 167 35.69 -29.97 7.59
N GLN A 168 36.39 -30.59 6.62
CA GLN A 168 36.08 -30.34 5.21
C GLN A 168 34.63 -30.71 4.87
N LYS A 169 34.17 -31.85 5.42
CA LYS A 169 32.77 -32.26 5.25
C LYS A 169 31.79 -31.30 5.91
N GLU A 170 32.11 -30.80 7.11
CA GLU A 170 31.31 -29.80 7.82
C GLU A 170 31.18 -28.51 6.99
N TYR A 171 32.29 -27.93 6.51
CA TYR A 171 32.28 -26.73 5.70
C TYR A 171 31.55 -26.90 4.36
N ALA A 172 31.71 -28.06 3.73
CA ALA A 172 30.99 -28.42 2.50
C ALA A 172 29.48 -28.49 2.75
N GLU A 173 29.05 -29.12 3.86
CA GLU A 173 27.64 -29.23 4.23
C GLU A 173 27.03 -27.86 4.51
N VAL A 174 27.71 -27.01 5.30
CA VAL A 174 27.24 -25.63 5.58
C VAL A 174 27.13 -24.83 4.27
N THR A 175 28.10 -24.97 3.36
CA THR A 175 28.08 -24.31 2.04
C THR A 175 26.87 -24.79 1.22
N PHE A 176 26.64 -26.10 1.17
CA PHE A 176 25.52 -26.68 0.44
C PHE A 176 24.15 -26.20 0.96
N GLN A 177 23.95 -26.27 2.30
CA GLN A 177 22.70 -25.84 2.94
C GLN A 177 22.47 -24.34 2.73
N THR A 178 23.53 -23.52 2.86
CA THR A 178 23.43 -22.08 2.65
C THR A 178 23.10 -21.73 1.19
N THR A 179 23.67 -22.46 0.23
CA THR A 179 23.39 -22.30 -1.20
C THR A 179 21.93 -22.66 -1.51
N LYS A 180 21.42 -23.76 -0.91
CA LYS A 180 20.02 -24.17 -1.04
C LYS A 180 19.06 -23.07 -0.54
N ARG A 181 19.33 -22.53 0.65
CA ARG A 181 18.54 -21.42 1.22
C ARG A 181 18.56 -20.17 0.34
N LEU A 182 19.72 -19.82 -0.23
CA LEU A 182 19.85 -18.67 -1.14
C LEU A 182 19.04 -18.90 -2.43
N SER A 183 19.05 -20.11 -2.98
CA SER A 183 18.24 -20.48 -4.15
C SER A 183 16.75 -20.38 -3.88
N GLU A 184 16.28 -20.82 -2.70
CA GLU A 184 14.89 -20.70 -2.27
C GLU A 184 14.48 -19.22 -2.09
N LEU A 185 15.33 -18.39 -1.48
CA LEU A 185 15.12 -16.96 -1.36
C LEU A 185 14.92 -16.31 -2.73
N ILE A 186 15.83 -16.54 -3.67
CA ILE A 186 15.76 -15.98 -5.02
C ILE A 186 14.48 -16.45 -5.73
N SER A 187 14.13 -17.73 -5.62
CA SER A 187 12.90 -18.29 -6.20
C SER A 187 11.66 -17.60 -5.64
N ASN A 188 11.59 -17.39 -4.32
CA ASN A 188 10.47 -16.72 -3.66
C ASN A 188 10.34 -15.24 -4.08
N ILE A 189 11.47 -14.51 -4.21
CA ILE A 189 11.49 -13.14 -4.73
C ILE A 189 10.94 -13.08 -6.16
N LEU A 190 11.38 -14.00 -7.03
CA LEU A 190 10.90 -14.05 -8.42
C LEU A 190 9.42 -14.41 -8.52
N LYS A 191 8.93 -15.36 -7.71
CA LYS A 191 7.51 -15.71 -7.62
C LYS A 191 6.68 -14.52 -7.14
N LEU A 192 7.11 -13.86 -6.06
CA LEU A 192 6.42 -12.70 -5.51
C LEU A 192 6.33 -11.56 -6.53
N ASN A 193 7.44 -11.24 -7.21
CA ASN A 193 7.47 -10.19 -8.24
C ASN A 193 6.52 -10.50 -9.41
N LYS A 194 6.47 -11.77 -9.88
CA LYS A 194 5.54 -12.19 -10.93
C LYS A 194 4.07 -12.05 -10.50
N LEU A 195 3.75 -12.43 -9.27
CA LEU A 195 2.40 -12.33 -8.70
C LEU A 195 1.98 -10.86 -8.47
N GLU A 196 2.90 -9.99 -8.08
CA GLU A 196 2.61 -8.56 -7.88
C GLU A 196 2.36 -7.82 -9.18
N LYS A 197 3.12 -8.12 -10.22
CA LYS A 197 2.95 -7.50 -11.56
C LYS A 197 1.73 -8.03 -12.32
N GLN A 198 0.92 -8.89 -11.71
CA GLN A 198 -0.17 -9.60 -12.41
C GLN A 198 0.30 -10.29 -13.72
N ALA A 199 1.58 -10.65 -13.76
CA ALA A 199 2.15 -11.37 -14.90
C ALA A 199 1.76 -12.86 -14.92
N ILE A 200 1.12 -13.33 -13.84
CA ILE A 200 0.52 -14.67 -13.73
C ILE A 200 -1.00 -14.48 -13.77
N THR A 201 -1.63 -15.01 -14.79
CA THR A 201 -3.07 -15.22 -14.82
C THR A 201 -3.31 -16.61 -14.22
N PRO A 202 -4.00 -16.73 -13.06
CA PRO A 202 -4.27 -18.03 -12.47
C PRO A 202 -5.02 -18.93 -13.48
N VAL A 203 -4.55 -20.15 -13.62
CA VAL A 203 -5.22 -21.17 -14.44
C VAL A 203 -6.12 -21.96 -13.52
N ALA A 204 -7.39 -21.52 -13.40
CA ALA A 204 -8.35 -22.18 -12.54
C ALA A 204 -8.81 -23.50 -13.17
N GLU A 205 -8.61 -24.62 -12.47
CA GLU A 205 -9.07 -25.95 -12.80
C GLU A 205 -9.72 -26.60 -11.58
N GLU A 206 -10.64 -27.54 -11.85
CA GLU A 206 -11.26 -28.32 -10.78
C GLU A 206 -10.29 -29.40 -10.30
N TYR A 207 -9.99 -29.43 -9.01
CA TYR A 207 -9.13 -30.45 -8.40
C TYR A 207 -9.57 -30.79 -6.97
N ASP A 208 -9.04 -31.89 -6.45
CA ASP A 208 -9.28 -32.36 -5.08
C ASP A 208 -8.38 -31.63 -4.09
N LEU A 209 -8.97 -30.76 -3.26
CA LEU A 209 -8.29 -29.99 -2.23
C LEU A 209 -7.71 -30.89 -1.14
N CYS A 210 -8.49 -31.87 -0.66
CA CYS A 210 -8.03 -32.75 0.42
C CYS A 210 -6.84 -33.60 -0.02
N GLY A 211 -6.86 -34.10 -1.27
CA GLY A 211 -5.71 -34.77 -1.87
C GLY A 211 -4.47 -33.90 -1.91
N GLN A 212 -4.60 -32.66 -2.35
CA GLN A 212 -3.47 -31.70 -2.37
C GLN A 212 -2.94 -31.38 -0.97
N LEU A 213 -3.83 -31.19 0.01
CA LEU A 213 -3.43 -30.93 1.41
C LEU A 213 -2.66 -32.11 1.99
N ALA A 214 -3.11 -33.34 1.75
CA ALA A 214 -2.42 -34.55 2.18
C ALA A 214 -1.02 -34.68 1.54
N GLU A 215 -0.89 -34.45 0.22
CA GLU A 215 0.38 -34.47 -0.47
C GLU A 215 1.35 -33.41 0.08
N CYS A 216 0.87 -32.17 0.29
CA CYS A 216 1.67 -31.10 0.88
C CYS A 216 2.12 -31.46 2.30
N ALA A 217 1.26 -32.02 3.13
CA ALA A 217 1.59 -32.41 4.49
C ALA A 217 2.68 -33.51 4.52
N VAL A 218 2.52 -34.57 3.75
CA VAL A 218 3.48 -35.69 3.69
C VAL A 218 4.89 -35.25 3.31
N ASN A 219 5.05 -34.20 2.53
CA ASN A 219 6.38 -33.64 2.22
C ASN A 219 7.16 -33.17 3.45
N TYR A 220 6.49 -32.91 4.55
CA TYR A 220 7.10 -32.49 5.82
C TYR A 220 7.25 -33.63 6.84
N GLU A 221 6.77 -34.84 6.52
CA GLU A 221 6.85 -36.03 7.43
C GLU A 221 8.28 -36.29 7.94
N PRO A 222 9.34 -36.30 7.12
CA PRO A 222 10.68 -36.52 7.63
C PRO A 222 11.18 -35.47 8.62
N VAL A 223 10.58 -34.27 8.60
CA VAL A 223 10.99 -33.17 9.50
C VAL A 223 10.23 -33.23 10.79
N TRP A 224 8.91 -33.49 10.77
CA TRP A 224 8.14 -33.60 12.00
C TRP A 224 8.46 -34.91 12.77
N GLU A 225 8.72 -36.04 12.06
CA GLU A 225 9.20 -37.27 12.73
C GLU A 225 10.54 -37.05 13.44
N LYS A 226 11.50 -36.36 12.78
CA LYS A 226 12.79 -36.03 13.39
C LYS A 226 12.66 -35.17 14.65
N LYS A 227 11.63 -34.33 14.73
CA LYS A 227 11.31 -33.47 15.87
C LYS A 227 10.36 -34.13 16.88
N ASP A 228 9.89 -35.36 16.64
CA ASP A 228 8.87 -36.03 17.44
C ASP A 228 7.56 -35.20 17.56
N ILE A 229 7.17 -34.53 16.48
CA ILE A 229 5.95 -33.72 16.40
C ILE A 229 4.78 -34.62 16.00
N GLY A 230 3.71 -34.59 16.80
CA GLY A 230 2.45 -35.25 16.46
C GLY A 230 1.72 -34.50 15.33
N PHE A 231 1.23 -35.25 14.33
CA PHE A 231 0.41 -34.69 13.27
C PHE A 231 -0.98 -35.31 13.28
N ASP A 232 -2.02 -34.48 13.34
CA ASP A 232 -3.44 -34.88 13.32
C ASP A 232 -4.14 -34.21 12.12
N ALA A 233 -4.93 -35.00 11.38
CA ALA A 233 -5.68 -34.50 10.23
C ALA A 233 -7.16 -34.86 10.36
N ASP A 234 -8.00 -33.85 10.34
CA ASP A 234 -9.46 -33.95 10.40
C ASP A 234 -10.06 -33.27 9.15
N MET A 235 -10.24 -34.07 8.10
CA MET A 235 -10.67 -33.61 6.76
C MET A 235 -11.69 -34.60 6.16
N GLU A 236 -12.50 -34.11 5.25
CA GLU A 236 -13.32 -34.96 4.38
C GLU A 236 -12.42 -35.81 3.44
N ASP A 237 -12.97 -36.93 2.93
CA ASP A 237 -12.23 -37.78 1.99
C ASP A 237 -11.84 -37.06 0.69
N SER A 238 -12.69 -36.16 0.22
CA SER A 238 -12.46 -35.36 -1.01
C SER A 238 -13.36 -34.14 -1.04
N VAL A 239 -12.77 -32.99 -1.27
CA VAL A 239 -13.48 -31.70 -1.49
C VAL A 239 -12.94 -31.07 -2.77
N LYS A 240 -13.83 -30.85 -3.74
CA LYS A 240 -13.45 -30.23 -5.01
C LYS A 240 -13.54 -28.72 -4.95
N ILE A 241 -12.48 -28.05 -5.43
CA ILE A 241 -12.46 -26.60 -5.62
C ILE A 241 -12.01 -26.26 -7.05
N THR A 242 -12.34 -25.05 -7.49
CA THR A 242 -11.86 -24.49 -8.76
C THR A 242 -10.88 -23.38 -8.50
N ALA A 243 -9.58 -23.67 -8.62
CA ALA A 243 -8.49 -22.72 -8.40
C ALA A 243 -7.25 -23.16 -9.19
N ASP A 244 -6.20 -22.33 -9.17
CA ASP A 244 -4.88 -22.73 -9.68
C ASP A 244 -4.19 -23.61 -8.62
N ALA A 245 -4.13 -24.91 -8.88
CA ALA A 245 -3.58 -25.89 -7.96
C ALA A 245 -2.13 -25.60 -7.61
N ALA A 246 -1.30 -25.15 -8.56
CA ALA A 246 0.12 -24.85 -8.34
C ALA A 246 0.30 -23.61 -7.46
N LEU A 247 -0.57 -22.61 -7.58
CA LEU A 247 -0.56 -21.44 -6.71
C LEU A 247 -1.05 -21.80 -5.30
N MET A 248 -2.09 -22.62 -5.18
CA MET A 248 -2.59 -23.06 -3.87
C MET A 248 -1.58 -23.94 -3.14
N GLU A 249 -0.84 -24.79 -3.85
CA GLU A 249 0.26 -25.57 -3.27
C GLU A 249 1.32 -24.67 -2.59
N LEU A 250 1.61 -23.49 -3.15
CA LEU A 250 2.50 -22.51 -2.51
C LEU A 250 1.94 -22.01 -1.17
N VAL A 251 0.63 -21.84 -1.05
CA VAL A 251 -0.02 -21.44 0.20
C VAL A 251 0.17 -22.53 1.25
N TRP A 252 -0.23 -23.76 0.92
CA TRP A 252 -0.17 -24.89 1.86
C TRP A 252 1.26 -25.17 2.31
N ASN A 253 2.21 -25.23 1.40
CA ASN A 253 3.61 -25.43 1.73
C ASN A 253 4.16 -24.33 2.65
N ASN A 254 3.75 -23.07 2.51
CA ASN A 254 4.18 -22.01 3.43
C ASN A 254 3.55 -22.18 4.82
N LEU A 255 2.29 -22.56 4.92
CA LEU A 255 1.63 -22.79 6.21
C LEU A 255 2.22 -24.00 6.93
N PHE A 256 2.39 -25.15 6.26
CA PHE A 256 3.03 -26.34 6.86
C PHE A 256 4.48 -26.08 7.25
N SER A 257 5.27 -25.42 6.39
CA SER A 257 6.64 -25.04 6.71
C SER A 257 6.73 -24.21 7.99
N ASN A 258 5.82 -23.24 8.16
CA ASN A 258 5.78 -22.43 9.37
C ASN A 258 5.37 -23.26 10.59
N ALA A 259 4.32 -24.07 10.50
CA ALA A 259 3.88 -24.93 11.59
C ALA A 259 5.03 -25.85 12.07
N VAL A 260 5.66 -26.60 11.16
CA VAL A 260 6.78 -27.49 11.51
C VAL A 260 8.00 -26.73 12.05
N LYS A 261 8.24 -25.51 11.56
CA LYS A 261 9.35 -24.67 11.98
C LYS A 261 9.18 -24.20 13.42
N PHE A 262 8.00 -23.69 13.76
CA PHE A 262 7.74 -23.02 15.03
C PHE A 262 7.21 -23.94 16.13
N THR A 263 6.86 -25.19 15.78
CA THR A 263 6.52 -26.22 16.77
C THR A 263 7.79 -26.77 17.41
N GLU A 264 7.82 -26.80 18.73
CA GLU A 264 8.91 -27.40 19.50
C GLU A 264 8.90 -28.93 19.39
N PRO A 265 10.04 -29.62 19.63
CA PRO A 265 10.07 -31.08 19.70
C PRO A 265 9.05 -31.64 20.70
N GLY A 266 8.29 -32.67 20.29
CA GLY A 266 7.19 -33.24 21.06
C GLY A 266 5.89 -32.46 21.01
N GLY A 267 5.82 -31.39 20.21
CA GLY A 267 4.60 -30.62 20.00
C GLY A 267 3.61 -31.29 19.03
N THR A 268 2.57 -30.57 18.66
CA THR A 268 1.50 -31.09 17.77
C THR A 268 1.14 -30.07 16.67
N ILE A 269 0.84 -30.60 15.49
CA ILE A 269 0.28 -29.86 14.38
C ILE A 269 -1.05 -30.48 14.00
N LYS A 270 -2.09 -29.67 13.84
CA LYS A 270 -3.40 -30.11 13.43
C LYS A 270 -3.79 -29.48 12.09
N LEU A 271 -4.17 -30.30 11.12
CA LEU A 271 -4.78 -29.90 9.86
C LEU A 271 -6.28 -30.17 9.95
N THR A 272 -7.11 -29.14 9.70
CA THR A 272 -8.57 -29.29 9.73
C THR A 272 -9.14 -28.73 8.43
N GLU A 273 -10.02 -29.47 7.78
CA GLU A 273 -10.85 -28.97 6.69
C GLU A 273 -12.31 -29.09 7.11
N GLN A 274 -13.07 -28.03 6.91
CA GLN A 274 -14.51 -27.95 7.15
C GLN A 274 -15.20 -27.26 5.99
N SER A 275 -16.20 -27.91 5.44
CA SER A 275 -16.94 -27.45 4.29
C SER A 275 -18.41 -27.25 4.66
N ASP A 276 -18.97 -26.08 4.41
CA ASP A 276 -20.42 -25.82 4.52
C ASP A 276 -21.01 -25.43 3.16
N ASP A 277 -22.25 -24.94 3.13
CA ASP A 277 -22.94 -24.55 1.89
C ASP A 277 -22.34 -23.29 1.23
N PHE A 278 -21.57 -22.47 1.94
CA PHE A 278 -21.09 -21.15 1.51
C PHE A 278 -19.58 -21.08 1.33
N GLU A 279 -18.84 -21.80 2.18
CA GLU A 279 -17.38 -21.70 2.20
C GLU A 279 -16.71 -23.00 2.62
N ILE A 280 -15.43 -23.12 2.29
CA ILE A 280 -14.53 -24.17 2.76
C ILE A 280 -13.49 -23.47 3.62
N ARG A 281 -13.25 -24.01 4.82
CA ARG A 281 -12.29 -23.51 5.79
C ARG A 281 -11.18 -24.54 6.01
N VAL A 282 -9.96 -24.19 5.63
CA VAL A 282 -8.78 -25.03 5.86
C VAL A 282 -7.91 -24.38 6.94
N SER A 283 -7.70 -25.07 8.04
CA SER A 283 -6.88 -24.57 9.16
C SER A 283 -5.65 -25.43 9.37
N VAL A 284 -4.50 -24.77 9.51
CA VAL A 284 -3.26 -25.37 10.01
C VAL A 284 -2.98 -24.75 11.38
N GLU A 285 -2.98 -25.57 12.41
CA GLU A 285 -2.82 -25.17 13.81
C GLU A 285 -1.59 -25.85 14.40
N ASP A 286 -0.75 -25.09 15.09
CA ASP A 286 0.41 -25.56 15.84
C ASP A 286 0.31 -25.16 17.31
N ASN A 287 0.93 -25.92 18.19
CA ASN A 287 1.08 -25.56 19.60
C ASN A 287 2.48 -25.03 19.94
N GLY A 288 3.10 -24.33 19.00
CA GLY A 288 4.44 -23.77 19.14
C GLY A 288 4.51 -22.51 19.98
N CYS A 289 5.52 -21.66 19.71
CA CYS A 289 5.78 -20.46 20.51
C CYS A 289 4.69 -19.38 20.42
N GLY A 290 3.83 -19.42 19.40
CA GLY A 290 2.83 -18.39 19.15
C GLY A 290 3.41 -17.02 18.82
N MET A 291 2.54 -16.01 18.80
CA MET A 291 2.90 -14.63 18.39
C MET A 291 2.24 -13.59 19.28
N THR A 292 2.94 -12.47 19.51
CA THR A 292 2.35 -11.27 20.12
C THR A 292 1.38 -10.58 19.16
N GLU A 293 0.48 -9.75 19.69
CA GLU A 293 -0.44 -8.95 18.84
C GLU A 293 0.32 -8.04 17.87
N GLU A 294 1.45 -7.49 18.28
CA GLU A 294 2.31 -6.67 17.43
C GLU A 294 2.90 -7.50 16.28
N THR A 295 3.50 -8.66 16.58
CA THR A 295 3.99 -9.59 15.55
C THR A 295 2.88 -9.98 14.58
N ARG A 296 1.68 -10.34 15.08
CA ARG A 296 0.54 -10.77 14.27
C ARG A 296 0.09 -9.72 13.25
N LYS A 297 0.23 -8.43 13.56
CA LYS A 297 -0.11 -7.34 12.62
C LYS A 297 0.84 -7.28 11.42
N HIS A 298 2.08 -7.71 11.58
CA HIS A 298 3.15 -7.55 10.59
C HIS A 298 3.57 -8.84 9.87
N ILE A 299 3.06 -10.02 10.27
CA ILE A 299 3.51 -11.32 9.74
C ILE A 299 3.36 -11.49 8.22
N PHE A 300 2.51 -10.70 7.58
CA PHE A 300 2.30 -10.72 6.15
C PHE A 300 3.16 -9.68 5.40
N GLU A 301 3.91 -8.85 6.13
CA GLU A 301 4.85 -7.92 5.51
C GLU A 301 6.07 -8.66 4.97
N LYS A 302 6.61 -8.16 3.86
CA LYS A 302 7.77 -8.76 3.19
C LYS A 302 9.01 -8.62 4.08
N PHE A 303 9.76 -9.71 4.25
CA PHE A 303 10.96 -9.80 5.07
C PHE A 303 10.74 -9.58 6.58
N TYR A 304 9.49 -9.48 7.02
CA TYR A 304 9.22 -9.39 8.43
C TYR A 304 9.54 -10.72 9.12
N GLN A 305 10.32 -10.64 10.18
CA GLN A 305 10.63 -11.75 11.09
C GLN A 305 10.37 -11.23 12.48
N GLY A 306 9.50 -11.89 13.23
CA GLY A 306 9.29 -11.58 14.64
C GLY A 306 10.61 -11.72 15.42
N ASP A 307 10.58 -11.49 16.73
CA ASP A 307 11.75 -11.41 17.59
C ASP A 307 12.86 -12.40 17.22
N THR A 308 14.00 -11.87 16.80
CA THR A 308 15.16 -12.60 16.25
C THR A 308 15.96 -13.39 17.27
N SER A 309 15.53 -13.41 18.55
CA SER A 309 16.19 -14.17 19.63
C SER A 309 16.20 -15.68 19.42
N HIS A 310 15.31 -16.18 18.57
CA HIS A 310 15.33 -17.56 18.11
C HIS A 310 15.72 -17.57 16.62
N ALA A 311 16.99 -17.81 16.33
CA ALA A 311 17.58 -17.88 15.00
C ALA A 311 16.99 -19.00 14.14
N MET A 312 15.68 -19.06 13.99
CA MET A 312 14.98 -20.02 13.14
C MET A 312 15.00 -19.53 11.69
N ALA A 313 15.56 -20.37 10.84
CA ALA A 313 15.78 -20.08 9.43
C ALA A 313 14.49 -19.74 8.69
N GLY A 314 14.43 -18.57 8.09
CA GLY A 314 13.34 -18.11 7.20
C GLY A 314 13.69 -16.75 6.64
N ASN A 315 13.14 -16.42 5.49
CA ASN A 315 13.42 -15.17 4.78
C ASN A 315 12.27 -14.14 4.87
N GLY A 316 11.23 -14.42 5.66
CA GLY A 316 10.07 -13.53 5.85
C GLY A 316 9.24 -13.27 4.58
N LEU A 317 9.36 -14.11 3.55
CA LEU A 317 8.62 -13.97 2.30
C LEU A 317 7.46 -14.97 2.15
N GLY A 318 7.46 -16.06 2.90
CA GLY A 318 6.51 -17.15 2.73
C GLY A 318 5.05 -16.72 2.95
N LEU A 319 4.76 -16.06 4.07
CA LEU A 319 3.39 -15.58 4.38
C LEU A 319 2.96 -14.44 3.46
N ALA A 320 3.86 -13.54 3.08
CA ALA A 320 3.58 -12.50 2.08
C ALA A 320 3.20 -13.11 0.72
N LEU A 321 3.90 -14.18 0.31
CA LEU A 321 3.60 -14.93 -0.91
C LEU A 321 2.24 -15.62 -0.81
N ALA A 322 1.96 -16.30 0.30
CA ALA A 322 0.68 -16.97 0.54
C ALA A 322 -0.48 -15.96 0.52
N LEU A 323 -0.35 -14.83 1.22
CA LEU A 323 -1.38 -13.78 1.20
C LEU A 323 -1.63 -13.27 -0.22
N ARG A 324 -0.55 -13.07 -1.02
CA ARG A 324 -0.70 -12.56 -2.40
C ARG A 324 -1.44 -13.55 -3.29
N VAL A 325 -1.16 -14.85 -3.18
CA VAL A 325 -1.90 -15.91 -3.91
C VAL A 325 -3.37 -15.91 -3.51
N LEU A 326 -3.68 -15.83 -2.22
CA LEU A 326 -5.06 -15.80 -1.73
C LEU A 326 -5.82 -14.58 -2.23
N GLN A 327 -5.20 -13.39 -2.23
CA GLN A 327 -5.78 -12.17 -2.78
C GLN A 327 -6.09 -12.25 -4.27
N LEU A 328 -5.26 -12.95 -5.07
CA LEU A 328 -5.49 -13.14 -6.50
C LEU A 328 -6.69 -14.04 -6.80
N ASN A 329 -7.08 -14.89 -5.84
CA ASN A 329 -8.23 -15.78 -5.93
C ASN A 329 -9.47 -15.26 -5.17
N ASP A 330 -9.40 -14.04 -4.60
CA ASP A 330 -10.44 -13.48 -3.72
C ASP A 330 -10.70 -14.33 -2.46
N TYR A 331 -9.67 -15.06 -1.98
CA TYR A 331 -9.72 -15.87 -0.76
C TYR A 331 -9.22 -15.06 0.44
N LYS A 332 -9.61 -15.46 1.65
CA LYS A 332 -9.21 -14.79 2.89
C LYS A 332 -8.31 -15.70 3.73
N ILE A 333 -7.51 -15.10 4.58
CA ILE A 333 -6.75 -15.78 5.61
C ILE A 333 -7.02 -15.12 6.96
N GLU A 334 -7.33 -15.94 7.96
CA GLU A 334 -7.55 -15.55 9.34
C GLU A 334 -6.40 -16.12 10.19
N VAL A 335 -6.00 -15.39 11.23
CA VAL A 335 -4.89 -15.79 12.09
C VAL A 335 -5.26 -15.60 13.55
N GLU A 336 -5.22 -16.68 14.29
CA GLU A 336 -5.36 -16.72 15.75
C GLU A 336 -4.03 -17.18 16.34
N SER A 337 -3.46 -16.43 17.27
CA SER A 337 -2.20 -16.81 17.93
C SER A 337 -2.05 -16.03 19.22
N GLU A 338 -1.52 -16.72 20.23
CA GLU A 338 -1.15 -16.17 21.53
C GLU A 338 0.25 -16.66 21.92
N PRO A 339 1.09 -15.84 22.56
CA PRO A 339 2.42 -16.27 23.01
C PRO A 339 2.35 -17.50 23.91
N GLY A 340 3.11 -18.54 23.55
CA GLY A 340 3.18 -19.80 24.27
C GLY A 340 2.00 -20.76 24.06
N CYS A 341 1.00 -20.39 23.25
CA CYS A 341 -0.17 -21.22 22.94
C CYS A 341 -0.17 -21.77 21.52
N GLY A 342 0.72 -21.26 20.65
CA GLY A 342 0.80 -21.66 19.26
C GLY A 342 0.06 -20.71 18.33
N SER A 343 -0.12 -21.15 17.07
CA SER A 343 -0.77 -20.36 16.02
C SER A 343 -1.72 -21.21 15.20
N LYS A 344 -2.81 -20.59 14.76
CA LYS A 344 -3.79 -21.17 13.85
C LYS A 344 -3.99 -20.26 12.66
N PHE A 345 -3.70 -20.76 11.47
CA PHE A 345 -3.92 -20.10 10.20
C PHE A 345 -5.10 -20.74 9.50
N THR A 346 -6.14 -19.98 9.20
CA THR A 346 -7.35 -20.47 8.53
C THR A 346 -7.51 -19.78 7.19
N VAL A 347 -7.47 -20.56 6.11
CA VAL A 347 -7.79 -20.10 4.75
C VAL A 347 -9.27 -20.32 4.51
N VAL A 348 -9.98 -19.25 4.08
CA VAL A 348 -11.41 -19.26 3.80
C VAL A 348 -11.60 -19.15 2.29
N ILE A 349 -12.19 -20.18 1.68
CA ILE A 349 -12.45 -20.33 0.25
C ILE A 349 -13.96 -20.27 0.03
N PRO A 350 -14.51 -19.18 -0.55
CA PRO A 350 -15.94 -19.10 -0.83
C PRO A 350 -16.33 -20.11 -1.91
N LYS A 351 -17.42 -20.84 -1.68
CA LYS A 351 -18.06 -21.68 -2.72
C LYS A 351 -18.78 -20.77 -3.71
N LYS A 352 -18.49 -20.95 -5.00
CA LYS A 352 -19.14 -20.20 -6.09
C LYS A 352 -20.37 -20.91 -6.60
#